data_b8ee34692195101a10284597b2e9f412
#
_entry.id   b8ee34692195101a10284597b2e9f412
#
_cell.length_a   1.000
_cell.length_b   1.000
_cell.length_c   1.000
_cell.angle_alpha   90.00
_cell.angle_beta   90.00
_cell.angle_gamma   90.00
#
_symmetry.space_group_name_H-M   'P 1'
#
loop_
_entity.id
_entity.type
_entity.pdbx_description
1 polymer ?
#
loop_
_entity_poly.entity_id
_entity_poly.type
_entity_poly.pdbx_seq_one_letter_code
_entity_poly.pdbx_strand_id
1 'polypeptide(L)'
;MTNQCVDTKLSTNSDVVASMDDCGIVLLHVGRGRLYRLNMVGAHIWNAIEQRVPVNAIVGEISEEYRISHSTARENVACFLAQLEDHTLVQREAKS
;
A
#
# COMPACT_ATOMS: atom_id res chain seq x y z
N MET A 1 10.85 21.87 -6.60
CA MET A 1 10.60 21.31 -6.50
C MET A 1 10.45 20.50 -6.00
N THR A 2 10.32 20.12 -5.66
CA THR A 2 10.10 19.51 -5.18
C THR A 2 10.02 18.36 -4.87
N ASN A 3 9.93 17.68 -4.29
CA ASN A 3 9.90 16.59 -3.88
C ASN A 3 8.69 16.02 -3.81
N GLN A 4 8.17 15.68 -4.53
CA GLN A 4 6.95 15.19 -4.52
C GLN A 4 6.81 13.84 -4.06
N CYS A 5 7.83 13.14 -3.77
CA CYS A 5 7.76 11.80 -3.27
C CYS A 5 7.01 11.70 -1.99
N VAL A 6 7.16 12.71 -1.13
CA VAL A 6 6.49 12.65 0.15
C VAL A 6 5.02 12.93 0.04
N ASP A 7 4.61 13.52 -1.04
CA ASP A 7 3.20 13.83 -1.23
C ASP A 7 2.52 12.91 -2.19
N THR A 8 3.20 11.85 -2.62
CA THR A 8 2.63 10.93 -3.56
C THR A 8 1.41 10.26 -2.96
N LYS A 9 0.34 10.22 -3.71
CA LYS A 9 -0.86 9.51 -3.33
C LYS A 9 -1.08 8.37 -4.28
N LEU A 10 -1.56 7.29 -3.71
CA LEU A 10 -1.85 6.09 -4.47
C LEU A 10 -3.33 5.79 -4.37
N SER A 11 -3.84 5.10 -5.36
CA SER A 11 -5.19 4.59 -5.28
C SER A 11 -5.15 3.13 -5.67
N THR A 12 -6.10 2.37 -5.14
CA THR A 12 -6.19 0.96 -5.49
C THR A 12 -6.78 0.83 -6.88
N ASN A 13 -6.36 -0.20 -7.59
CA ASN A 13 -6.86 -0.44 -8.92
C ASN A 13 -8.32 -0.91 -8.82
N SER A 14 -9.20 -0.33 -9.63
CA SER A 14 -10.61 -0.66 -9.56
C SER A 14 -10.90 -2.10 -10.00
N ASP A 15 -9.95 -2.74 -10.67
CA ASP A 15 -10.09 -4.14 -11.06
C ASP A 15 -9.71 -5.10 -9.92
N VAL A 16 -9.40 -4.59 -8.74
CA VAL A 16 -8.97 -5.43 -7.63
C VAL A 16 -10.07 -5.51 -6.60
N VAL A 17 -10.40 -6.72 -6.21
CA VAL A 17 -11.37 -6.96 -5.15
C VAL A 17 -10.60 -7.47 -3.94
N ALA A 18 -10.88 -6.89 -2.78
CA ALA A 18 -10.18 -7.23 -1.55
C ALA A 18 -11.12 -7.94 -0.60
N SER A 19 -10.60 -8.94 0.08
CA SER A 19 -11.36 -9.69 1.08
C SER A 19 -10.49 -9.89 2.30
N MET A 20 -10.96 -9.46 3.46
CA MET A 20 -10.20 -9.60 4.70
C MET A 20 -10.47 -10.95 5.36
N ASP A 21 -9.44 -11.52 5.95
CA ASP A 21 -9.63 -12.70 6.80
C ASP A 21 -8.74 -12.53 8.02
N ASP A 22 -8.62 -13.60 8.83
CA ASP A 22 -7.90 -13.50 10.09
C ASP A 22 -6.41 -13.29 9.92
N CYS A 23 -5.88 -13.63 8.76
CA CYS A 23 -4.44 -13.57 8.53
C CYS A 23 -4.01 -12.39 7.67
N GLY A 24 -4.94 -11.60 7.19
CA GLY A 24 -4.61 -10.45 6.38
C GLY A 24 -5.65 -10.20 5.33
N ILE A 25 -5.21 -9.91 4.11
CA ILE A 25 -6.10 -9.59 3.00
C ILE A 25 -5.75 -10.46 1.81
N VAL A 26 -6.78 -10.91 1.12
CA VAL A 26 -6.60 -11.56 -0.18
C VAL A 26 -7.09 -10.59 -1.24
N LEU A 27 -6.28 -10.36 -2.25
CA LEU A 27 -6.61 -9.47 -3.35
C LEU A 27 -6.79 -10.30 -4.61
N LEU A 28 -7.88 -10.05 -5.32
CA LEU A 28 -8.11 -10.66 -6.62
C LEU A 28 -8.02 -9.59 -7.67
N HIS A 29 -7.06 -9.72 -8.58
CA HIS A 29 -6.96 -8.84 -9.73
C HIS A 29 -7.80 -9.47 -10.82
N VAL A 30 -8.99 -8.94 -11.02
CA VAL A 30 -9.96 -9.56 -11.92
C VAL A 30 -9.44 -9.62 -13.34
N GLY A 31 -8.86 -8.52 -13.80
CA GLY A 31 -8.37 -8.45 -15.18
C GLY A 31 -7.26 -9.44 -15.49
N ARG A 32 -6.45 -9.79 -14.50
CA ARG A 32 -5.35 -10.72 -14.69
C ARG A 32 -5.67 -12.12 -14.20
N GLY A 33 -6.76 -12.29 -13.47
CA GLY A 33 -7.11 -13.58 -12.92
C GLY A 33 -6.12 -14.07 -11.90
N ARG A 34 -5.53 -13.18 -11.11
CA ARG A 34 -4.52 -13.54 -10.14
C ARG A 34 -4.93 -13.19 -8.74
N LEU A 35 -4.54 -14.05 -7.80
CA LEU A 35 -4.77 -13.81 -6.39
C LEU A 35 -3.46 -13.46 -5.70
N TYR A 36 -3.53 -12.55 -4.76
CA TYR A 36 -2.39 -12.13 -3.96
C TYR A 36 -2.81 -12.13 -2.51
N ARG A 37 -1.93 -12.57 -1.63
CA ARG A 37 -2.24 -12.55 -0.20
C ARG A 37 -1.28 -11.62 0.50
N LEU A 38 -1.82 -10.73 1.31
CA LEU A 38 -1.04 -9.79 2.11
C LEU A 38 -1.17 -10.17 3.58
N ASN A 39 -0.06 -10.12 4.31
CA ASN A 39 -0.10 -10.36 5.75
C ASN A 39 -0.70 -9.15 6.45
N MET A 40 -0.66 -9.16 7.79
CA MET A 40 -1.30 -8.09 8.55
C MET A 40 -0.69 -6.74 8.29
N VAL A 41 0.63 -6.66 8.15
CA VAL A 41 1.28 -5.39 7.85
C VAL A 41 0.85 -4.91 6.48
N GLY A 42 0.86 -5.79 5.50
CA GLY A 42 0.42 -5.45 4.15
C GLY A 42 -1.04 -5.04 4.13
N ALA A 43 -1.87 -5.70 4.93
CA ALA A 43 -3.28 -5.34 5.03
C ALA A 43 -3.45 -3.93 5.58
N HIS A 44 -2.66 -3.58 6.59
CA HIS A 44 -2.70 -2.23 7.15
C HIS A 44 -2.37 -1.19 6.07
N ILE A 45 -1.30 -1.46 5.32
CA ILE A 45 -0.88 -0.54 4.27
C ILE A 45 -1.96 -0.45 3.18
N TRP A 46 -2.51 -1.58 2.78
CA TRP A 46 -3.55 -1.61 1.77
C TRP A 46 -4.76 -0.78 2.19
N ASN A 47 -5.22 -0.99 3.42
CA ASN A 47 -6.36 -0.25 3.92
C ASN A 47 -6.09 1.24 3.96
N ALA A 48 -4.87 1.63 4.32
CA ALA A 48 -4.51 3.04 4.35
C ALA A 48 -4.54 3.63 2.94
N ILE A 49 -4.09 2.86 1.95
CA ILE A 49 -4.14 3.33 0.57
C ILE A 49 -5.59 3.52 0.13
N GLU A 50 -6.45 2.59 0.50
CA GLU A 50 -7.88 2.71 0.15
C GLU A 50 -8.48 3.97 0.75
N GLN A 51 -8.02 4.37 1.91
CA GLN A 51 -8.50 5.57 2.56
C GLN A 51 -7.77 6.81 2.11
N ARG A 52 -6.89 6.66 1.14
CA ARG A 52 -6.16 7.77 0.52
C ARG A 52 -5.22 8.45 1.50
N VAL A 53 -4.69 7.69 2.43
CA VAL A 53 -3.70 8.19 3.37
C VAL A 53 -2.38 8.41 2.63
N PRO A 54 -1.74 9.56 2.78
CA PRO A 54 -0.46 9.81 2.09
C PRO A 54 0.60 8.83 2.57
N VAL A 55 1.51 8.49 1.69
CA VAL A 55 2.56 7.51 2.00
C VAL A 55 3.34 7.90 3.24
N ASN A 56 3.64 9.17 3.39
CA ASN A 56 4.38 9.64 4.54
C ASN A 56 3.66 9.31 5.85
N ALA A 57 2.35 9.47 5.88
CA ALA A 57 1.56 9.15 7.05
C ALA A 57 1.50 7.64 7.28
N ILE A 58 1.46 6.86 6.20
CA ILE A 58 1.46 5.40 6.32
C ILE A 58 2.74 4.94 7.00
N VAL A 59 3.87 5.52 6.62
CA VAL A 59 5.16 5.18 7.24
C VAL A 59 5.10 5.43 8.74
N GLY A 60 4.55 6.57 9.13
CA GLY A 60 4.42 6.88 10.55
C GLY A 60 3.54 5.90 11.29
N GLU A 61 2.43 5.51 10.68
CA GLU A 61 1.53 4.55 11.31
C GLU A 61 2.19 3.20 11.50
N ILE A 62 2.92 2.74 10.49
CA ILE A 62 3.60 1.45 10.57
C ILE A 62 4.69 1.49 11.64
N SER A 63 5.43 2.58 11.68
CA SER A 63 6.48 2.75 12.67
C SER A 63 5.92 2.64 14.09
N GLU A 64 4.80 3.31 14.34
CA GLU A 64 4.19 3.30 15.66
C GLU A 64 3.54 1.98 15.99
N GLU A 65 2.80 1.44 15.06
CA GLU A 65 2.02 0.25 15.30
C GLU A 65 2.92 -0.95 15.59
N TYR A 66 4.02 -1.08 14.86
CA TYR A 66 4.87 -2.25 14.95
C TYR A 66 6.17 -1.96 15.70
N ARG A 67 6.30 -0.75 16.23
CA ARG A 67 7.44 -0.37 17.09
C ARG A 67 8.77 -0.58 16.41
N ILE A 68 8.87 -0.13 15.18
CA ILE A 68 10.12 -0.17 14.44
C ILE A 68 10.54 1.26 14.14
N SER A 69 11.82 1.43 13.81
CA SER A 69 12.32 2.77 13.53
C SER A 69 11.63 3.33 12.30
N HIS A 70 11.58 4.65 12.23
CA HIS A 70 10.96 5.32 11.10
C HIS A 70 11.67 4.95 9.80
N SER A 71 12.98 4.84 9.86
CA SER A 71 13.77 4.48 8.71
C SER A 71 13.44 3.07 8.21
N THR A 72 13.32 2.12 9.13
CA THR A 72 12.93 0.75 8.76
C THR A 72 11.53 0.72 8.19
N ALA A 73 10.61 1.46 8.81
CA ALA A 73 9.24 1.51 8.32
C ALA A 73 9.20 2.07 6.91
N ARG A 74 9.99 3.12 6.66
CA ARG A 74 10.03 3.72 5.33
C ARG A 74 10.50 2.73 4.27
N GLU A 75 11.54 1.98 4.58
CA GLU A 75 12.06 0.99 3.65
C GLU A 75 11.03 -0.11 3.38
N ASN A 76 10.40 -0.59 4.43
CA ASN A 76 9.42 -1.66 4.28
C ASN A 76 8.22 -1.20 3.47
N VAL A 77 7.74 0.00 3.76
CA VAL A 77 6.60 0.53 3.02
C VAL A 77 6.96 0.75 1.56
N ALA A 78 8.14 1.33 1.30
CA ALA A 78 8.54 1.61 -0.06
C ALA A 78 8.67 0.32 -0.87
N CYS A 79 9.27 -0.70 -0.28
CA CYS A 79 9.44 -1.97 -0.95
C CYS A 79 8.08 -2.62 -1.25
N PHE A 80 7.18 -2.55 -0.28
CA PHE A 80 5.85 -3.13 -0.44
C PHE A 80 5.06 -2.41 -1.52
N LEU A 81 5.14 -1.07 -1.54
CA LEU A 81 4.42 -0.29 -2.55
C LEU A 81 4.96 -0.59 -3.95
N ALA A 82 6.27 -0.77 -4.06
CA ALA A 82 6.85 -1.11 -5.36
C ALA A 82 6.29 -2.44 -5.86
N GLN A 83 6.12 -3.41 -4.97
CA GLN A 83 5.55 -4.68 -5.36
C GLN A 83 4.10 -4.53 -5.78
N LEU A 84 3.34 -3.72 -5.06
CA LEU A 84 1.95 -3.50 -5.45
C LEU A 84 1.85 -2.85 -6.83
N GLU A 85 2.74 -1.90 -7.11
CA GLU A 85 2.75 -1.26 -8.42
C GLU A 85 3.15 -2.24 -9.52
N ASP A 86 4.13 -3.08 -9.23
CA ASP A 86 4.58 -4.08 -10.19
C ASP A 86 3.47 -5.00 -10.62
N HIS A 87 2.59 -5.33 -9.70
CA HIS A 87 1.48 -6.24 -9.99
C HIS A 87 0.22 -5.49 -10.41
N THR A 88 0.33 -4.20 -10.63
CA THR A 88 -0.77 -3.30 -11.02
C THR A 88 -1.94 -3.36 -10.05
N LEU A 89 -1.63 -3.56 -8.77
CA LEU A 89 -2.67 -3.58 -7.74
C LEU A 89 -3.00 -2.17 -7.27
N VAL A 90 -2.07 -1.25 -7.42
CA VAL A 90 -2.28 0.16 -7.12
C VAL A 90 -1.71 0.99 -8.24
N GLN A 91 -2.09 2.25 -8.27
CA GLN A 91 -1.56 3.18 -9.25
C GLN A 91 -1.33 4.52 -8.59
N ARG A 92 -0.37 5.26 -9.10
CA ARG A 92 -0.11 6.59 -8.60
C ARG A 92 -1.10 7.55 -9.19
N GLU A 93 -1.60 8.42 -8.35
CA GLU A 93 -2.50 9.44 -8.84
C GLU A 93 -1.71 10.51 -9.53
N ALA A 94 -2.12 10.87 -10.71
CA ALA A 94 -1.44 11.91 -11.43
C ALA A 94 -1.65 13.22 -10.73
N LYS A 95 -0.56 14.01 -10.69
CA LYS A 95 -0.67 15.28 -10.13
C LYS A 95 -0.83 16.21 -11.22
N SER A 96 -1.74 16.95 -11.35
CA SER A 96 -1.85 17.83 -12.50
C SER A 96 -1.41 19.20 -12.27
#